data_3af333d866335ae34a589ebe4d0a9271
#
_entry.id   3af333d866335ae34a589ebe4d0a9271
#
_cell.length_a   1.000
_cell.length_b   1.000
_cell.length_c   1.000
_cell.angle_alpha   90.00
_cell.angle_beta   90.00
_cell.angle_gamma   90.00
#
_symmetry.space_group_name_H-M   'P 1'
#
loop_
_entity.id
_entity.type
_entity.pdbx_description
1 polymer ?
#
loop_
_entity_poly.entity_id
_entity_poly.type
_entity_poly.pdbx_seq_one_letter_code
_entity_poly.pdbx_strand_id
1 'polypeptide(L)'
;MNRLYTPIKINGVELKNRVIMAPMSVGHTVDGYIDDEVADFYKSRAEGGVGLIVFANMQWDKVRHANNVPLLTDEKYIPQLKKMTDAIHEGGSKVFAQIMHRGTSAPRATIGGLEAVGPSAVPRKFTH
;
A
#
# COMPACT_ATOMS: atom_id res chain seq x y z
N MET A 1 -6.96 -25.51 20.91
CA MET A 1 -5.84 -24.62 20.52
C MET A 1 -6.37 -23.56 19.56
N ASN A 2 -6.11 -22.29 19.83
CA ASN A 2 -6.63 -21.21 18.99
C ASN A 2 -5.83 -21.13 17.67
N ARG A 3 -6.45 -21.50 16.54
CA ARG A 3 -5.81 -21.54 15.22
C ARG A 3 -5.29 -20.18 14.74
N LEU A 4 -5.82 -19.08 15.28
CA LEU A 4 -5.42 -17.72 14.89
C LEU A 4 -3.91 -17.48 15.06
N TYR A 5 -3.33 -18.04 16.12
CA TYR A 5 -1.91 -17.85 16.48
C TYR A 5 -1.00 -18.98 16.00
N THR A 6 -1.49 -19.87 15.14
CA THR A 6 -0.64 -20.89 14.51
C THR A 6 -0.06 -20.39 13.20
N PRO A 7 1.19 -20.76 12.85
CA PRO A 7 1.78 -20.39 11.57
C PRO A 7 0.95 -20.85 10.38
N ILE A 8 1.09 -20.11 9.27
CA ILE A 8 0.52 -20.47 7.97
C ILE A 8 1.52 -20.12 6.87
N LYS A 9 1.52 -20.92 5.80
CA LYS A 9 2.33 -20.66 4.61
C LYS A 9 1.45 -20.23 3.46
N ILE A 10 1.79 -19.08 2.84
CA ILE A 10 1.11 -18.55 1.65
C ILE A 10 2.13 -18.50 0.52
N ASN A 11 1.93 -19.34 -0.49
CA ASN A 11 2.80 -19.45 -1.68
C ASN A 11 4.31 -19.38 -1.34
N GLY A 12 4.76 -20.16 -0.36
CA GLY A 12 6.17 -20.21 0.04
C GLY A 12 6.57 -19.23 1.15
N VAL A 13 5.79 -18.19 1.41
CA VAL A 13 6.03 -17.22 2.50
C VAL A 13 5.40 -17.75 3.79
N GLU A 14 6.20 -17.97 4.80
CA GLU A 14 5.73 -18.38 6.12
C GLU A 14 5.38 -17.15 6.96
N LEU A 15 4.16 -17.16 7.51
CA LEU A 15 3.65 -16.16 8.45
C LEU A 15 3.61 -16.77 9.85
N LYS A 16 4.06 -16.02 10.86
CA LYS A 16 4.09 -16.47 12.28
C LYS A 16 2.70 -16.77 12.86
N ASN A 17 1.65 -16.20 12.29
CA ASN A 17 0.26 -16.40 12.69
C ASN A 17 -0.69 -15.98 11.54
N ARG A 18 -2.00 -16.03 11.76
CA ARG A 18 -3.05 -15.75 10.78
C ARG A 18 -3.67 -14.36 10.93
N VAL A 19 -3.05 -13.49 11.72
CA VAL A 19 -3.50 -12.09 11.87
C VAL A 19 -2.92 -11.28 10.72
N ILE A 20 -3.79 -10.70 9.90
CA ILE A 20 -3.40 -9.90 8.73
C ILE A 20 -3.96 -8.49 8.90
N MET A 21 -3.10 -7.49 8.80
CA MET A 21 -3.53 -6.11 8.68
C MET A 21 -3.93 -5.84 7.23
N ALA A 22 -5.21 -5.56 7.02
CA ALA A 22 -5.75 -5.22 5.71
C ALA A 22 -5.17 -3.89 5.19
N PRO A 23 -5.12 -3.69 3.85
CA PRO A 23 -4.62 -2.45 3.28
C PRO A 23 -5.47 -1.25 3.69
N MET A 24 -4.82 -0.19 4.14
CA MET A 24 -5.45 1.04 4.63
C MET A 24 -4.55 2.23 4.28
N SER A 25 -5.14 3.29 3.70
CA SER A 25 -4.42 4.55 3.50
C SER A 25 -4.26 5.26 4.84
N VAL A 26 -3.02 5.56 5.24
CA VAL A 26 -2.71 6.22 6.51
C VAL A 26 -2.50 7.74 6.35
N GLY A 27 -2.59 8.29 5.15
CA GLY A 27 -2.21 9.68 4.89
C GLY A 27 -0.68 9.83 4.85
N HIS A 28 -0.16 10.91 5.37
CA HIS A 28 1.29 11.11 5.55
C HIS A 28 2.15 10.78 4.31
N THR A 29 1.66 11.17 3.13
CA THR A 29 2.37 10.99 1.86
C THR A 29 2.40 12.33 1.15
N VAL A 30 3.58 12.83 0.85
CA VAL A 30 3.80 14.09 0.15
C VAL A 30 4.62 13.79 -1.11
N ASP A 31 4.09 14.19 -2.27
CA ASP A 31 4.74 13.98 -3.57
C ASP A 31 5.20 12.53 -3.82
N GLY A 32 4.40 11.58 -3.37
CA GLY A 32 4.68 10.15 -3.50
C GLY A 32 5.64 9.56 -2.46
N TYR A 33 6.21 10.41 -1.60
CA TYR A 33 7.07 9.96 -0.52
C TYR A 33 6.26 9.66 0.75
N ILE A 34 6.57 8.55 1.37
CA ILE A 34 6.13 8.23 2.73
C ILE A 34 7.12 8.81 3.73
N ASP A 35 6.63 9.35 4.83
CA ASP A 35 7.47 9.86 5.92
C ASP A 35 7.82 8.76 6.94
N ASP A 36 8.64 9.14 7.92
CA ASP A 36 9.06 8.23 8.97
C ASP A 36 7.90 7.80 9.88
N GLU A 37 6.89 8.65 10.05
CA GLU A 37 5.70 8.34 10.84
C GLU A 37 4.93 7.15 10.25
N VAL A 38 4.93 7.01 8.91
CA VAL A 38 4.34 5.83 8.24
C VAL A 38 5.13 4.57 8.57
N ALA A 39 6.45 4.62 8.56
CA ALA A 39 7.29 3.48 8.91
C ALA A 39 7.07 3.06 10.37
N ASP A 40 7.03 4.01 11.29
CA ASP A 40 6.79 3.79 12.72
C ASP A 40 5.37 3.27 12.98
N PHE A 41 4.39 3.80 12.25
CA PHE A 41 3.00 3.31 12.30
C PHE A 41 2.92 1.82 11.99
N TYR A 42 3.57 1.36 10.92
CA TYR A 42 3.55 -0.06 10.55
C TYR A 42 4.45 -0.91 11.43
N LYS A 43 5.60 -0.40 11.87
CA LYS A 43 6.50 -1.08 12.82
C LYS A 43 5.79 -1.42 14.12
N SER A 44 5.07 -0.47 14.71
CA SER A 44 4.34 -0.70 15.96
C SER A 44 3.25 -1.77 15.85
N ARG A 45 2.61 -1.93 14.67
CA ARG A 45 1.66 -3.03 14.41
C ARG A 45 2.36 -4.37 14.26
N ALA A 46 3.52 -4.37 13.63
CA ALA A 46 4.35 -5.57 13.50
C ALA A 46 4.83 -6.07 14.87
N GLU A 47 5.33 -5.16 15.72
CA GLU A 47 5.70 -5.43 17.11
C GLU A 47 4.51 -5.88 17.96
N GLY A 48 3.31 -5.35 17.68
CA GLY A 48 2.04 -5.80 18.28
C GLY A 48 1.60 -7.21 17.88
N GLY A 49 2.38 -7.91 17.04
CA GLY A 49 2.20 -9.33 16.77
C GLY A 49 1.46 -9.67 15.47
N VAL A 50 1.16 -8.72 14.61
CA VAL A 50 0.59 -8.99 13.27
C VAL A 50 1.53 -9.92 12.49
N GLY A 51 0.97 -10.92 11.80
CA GLY A 51 1.75 -11.86 10.97
C GLY A 51 2.08 -11.32 9.59
N LEU A 52 1.13 -10.61 8.98
CA LEU A 52 1.28 -10.00 7.66
C LEU A 52 0.65 -8.61 7.65
N ILE A 53 1.36 -7.65 7.09
CA ILE A 53 0.84 -6.32 6.79
C ILE A 53 0.69 -6.19 5.28
N VAL A 54 -0.50 -5.82 4.80
CA VAL A 54 -0.67 -5.42 3.40
C VAL A 54 -0.57 -3.90 3.34
N PHE A 55 0.57 -3.41 2.87
CA PHE A 55 0.81 -1.97 2.71
C PHE A 55 -0.04 -1.42 1.57
N ALA A 56 -0.78 -0.37 1.88
CA ALA A 56 -1.80 0.12 0.97
C ALA A 56 -1.29 1.11 -0.05
N ASN A 57 -1.86 0.96 -1.16
CA ASN A 57 -2.35 1.78 -2.23
C ASN A 57 -1.22 2.50 -2.96
N MET A 58 -0.20 1.71 -3.33
CA MET A 58 0.93 2.19 -4.12
C MET A 58 0.52 2.36 -5.59
N GLN A 59 0.69 3.55 -6.14
CA GLN A 59 0.36 3.82 -7.54
C GLN A 59 1.59 3.75 -8.44
N TRP A 60 1.40 3.17 -9.62
CA TRP A 60 2.46 2.88 -10.59
C TRP A 60 2.37 3.69 -11.89
N ASP A 61 1.22 4.30 -12.20
CA ASP A 61 1.08 5.12 -13.40
C ASP A 61 1.89 6.42 -13.25
N LYS A 62 2.85 6.63 -14.15
CA LYS A 62 3.74 7.80 -14.13
C LYS A 62 3.03 9.13 -14.38
N VAL A 63 1.83 9.07 -14.93
CA VAL A 63 1.10 10.26 -15.43
C VAL A 63 -0.19 10.50 -14.67
N ARG A 64 -0.93 9.42 -14.36
CA ARG A 64 -2.26 9.49 -13.74
C ARG A 64 -2.23 8.99 -12.30
N HIS A 65 -1.42 9.62 -11.47
CA HIS A 65 -1.33 9.31 -10.04
C HIS A 65 -1.70 10.51 -9.18
N ALA A 66 -2.09 10.25 -7.95
CA ALA A 66 -2.27 11.27 -6.94
C ALA A 66 -0.99 11.41 -6.11
N ASN A 67 -0.57 12.64 -5.82
CA ASN A 67 0.68 12.89 -5.08
C ASN A 67 0.59 12.57 -3.57
N ASN A 68 -0.62 12.36 -3.06
CA ASN A 68 -0.86 12.03 -1.65
C ASN A 68 -0.94 10.52 -1.38
N VAL A 69 -0.36 9.70 -2.23
CA VAL A 69 -0.25 8.26 -2.09
C VAL A 69 1.17 7.81 -2.43
N PRO A 70 1.65 6.70 -1.87
CA PRO A 70 2.98 6.18 -2.21
C PRO A 70 3.09 5.84 -3.70
N LEU A 71 4.20 6.22 -4.30
CA LEU A 71 4.43 6.01 -5.73
C LEU A 71 5.48 4.92 -5.97
N LEU A 72 5.28 4.17 -7.07
CA LEU A 72 6.20 3.19 -7.64
C LEU A 72 6.68 3.62 -9.04
N THR A 73 6.62 4.90 -9.34
CA THR A 73 6.81 5.42 -10.70
C THR A 73 8.26 5.69 -11.04
N ASP A 74 9.15 5.70 -10.05
CA ASP A 74 10.56 6.07 -10.19
C ASP A 74 11.41 5.39 -9.11
N GLU A 75 12.68 5.10 -9.43
CA GLU A 75 13.64 4.48 -8.51
C GLU A 75 13.95 5.36 -7.29
N LYS A 76 13.76 6.67 -7.39
CA LYS A 76 13.94 7.61 -6.26
C LYS A 76 13.08 7.26 -5.05
N TYR A 77 11.99 6.49 -5.23
CA TYR A 77 11.11 6.07 -4.13
C TYR A 77 11.57 4.79 -3.42
N ILE A 78 12.57 4.06 -3.98
CA ILE A 78 13.05 2.80 -3.40
C ILE A 78 13.59 2.96 -1.98
N PRO A 79 14.43 3.96 -1.65
CA PRO A 79 15.02 4.05 -0.31
C PRO A 79 13.99 4.15 0.82
N GLN A 80 12.93 4.94 0.66
CA GLN A 80 11.88 5.09 1.66
C GLN A 80 11.01 3.83 1.78
N LEU A 81 10.70 3.19 0.64
CA LEU A 81 9.94 1.93 0.64
C LEU A 81 10.75 0.82 1.31
N LYS A 82 12.07 0.79 1.06
CA LYS A 82 12.97 -0.14 1.77
C LYS A 82 12.99 0.13 3.27
N LYS A 83 13.13 1.38 3.70
CA LYS A 83 13.10 1.75 5.11
C LYS A 83 11.83 1.26 5.80
N MET A 84 10.67 1.46 5.17
CA MET A 84 9.38 0.99 5.67
C MET A 84 9.32 -0.54 5.74
N THR A 85 9.74 -1.25 4.69
CA THR A 85 9.73 -2.72 4.69
C THR A 85 10.69 -3.30 5.71
N ASP A 86 11.87 -2.71 5.88
CA ASP A 86 12.84 -3.11 6.90
C ASP A 86 12.24 -2.94 8.31
N ALA A 87 11.61 -1.80 8.60
CA ALA A 87 10.95 -1.53 9.89
C ALA A 87 9.85 -2.56 10.21
N ILE A 88 9.05 -2.96 9.20
CA ILE A 88 8.02 -4.00 9.36
C ILE A 88 8.66 -5.37 9.63
N HIS A 89 9.73 -5.72 8.92
CA HIS A 89 10.45 -6.97 9.11
C HIS A 89 11.14 -7.04 10.48
N GLU A 90 11.76 -5.95 10.93
CA GLU A 90 12.34 -5.84 12.28
C GLU A 90 11.28 -6.04 13.37
N GLY A 91 10.05 -5.53 13.18
CA GLY A 91 8.91 -5.79 14.05
C GLY A 91 8.37 -7.24 13.98
N GLY A 92 8.97 -8.09 13.14
CA GLY A 92 8.66 -9.52 13.04
C GLY A 92 7.43 -9.86 12.19
N SER A 93 6.97 -8.96 11.30
CA SER A 93 5.91 -9.21 10.34
C SER A 93 6.46 -9.40 8.92
N LYS A 94 5.67 -10.05 8.06
CA LYS A 94 5.86 -9.98 6.60
C LYS A 94 5.07 -8.81 6.04
N VAL A 95 5.46 -8.32 4.85
CA VAL A 95 4.76 -7.24 4.17
C VAL A 95 4.49 -7.61 2.72
N PHE A 96 3.26 -7.32 2.26
CA PHE A 96 2.86 -7.35 0.86
C PHE A 96 2.45 -5.95 0.43
N ALA A 97 2.70 -5.61 -0.83
CA ALA A 97 2.29 -4.34 -1.40
C ALA A 97 0.95 -4.49 -2.13
N GLN A 98 0.01 -3.59 -1.84
CA GLN A 98 -1.17 -3.42 -2.68
C GLN A 98 -0.86 -2.41 -3.78
N ILE A 99 -0.71 -2.90 -5.00
CA ILE A 99 -0.51 -2.06 -6.19
C ILE A 99 -1.89 -1.66 -6.73
N MET A 100 -2.11 -0.37 -6.95
CA MET A 100 -3.41 0.18 -7.29
C MET A 100 -3.33 1.16 -8.46
N HIS A 101 -4.38 1.17 -9.27
CA HIS A 101 -4.67 2.21 -10.25
C HIS A 101 -6.14 2.64 -10.11
N ARG A 102 -6.41 3.94 -10.08
CA ARG A 102 -7.78 4.45 -9.88
C ARG A 102 -8.71 4.21 -11.06
N GLY A 103 -8.15 3.95 -12.25
CA GLY A 103 -8.94 3.70 -13.44
C GLY A 103 -9.89 4.86 -13.75
N THR A 104 -11.10 4.53 -14.19
CA THR A 104 -12.17 5.51 -14.48
C THR A 104 -12.68 6.26 -13.25
N SER A 105 -12.23 5.88 -12.05
CA SER A 105 -12.58 6.55 -10.79
C SER A 105 -11.65 7.70 -10.42
N ALA A 106 -10.59 7.96 -11.20
CA ALA A 106 -9.66 9.04 -10.93
C ALA A 106 -10.32 10.40 -11.20
N PRO A 107 -10.46 11.29 -10.18
CA PRO A 107 -10.90 12.65 -10.43
C PRO A 107 -9.85 13.40 -11.24
N ARG A 108 -10.26 14.13 -12.30
CA ARG A 108 -9.33 14.90 -13.16
C ARG A 108 -8.40 15.82 -12.35
N ALA A 109 -8.94 16.46 -11.33
CA ALA A 109 -8.16 17.35 -10.46
C ALA A 109 -6.99 16.66 -9.74
N THR A 110 -7.08 15.35 -9.50
CA THR A 110 -6.03 14.59 -8.80
C THR A 110 -5.03 13.93 -9.74
N ILE A 111 -5.26 13.99 -11.05
CA ILE A 111 -4.41 13.39 -12.09
C ILE A 111 -3.94 14.43 -13.10
N GLY A 112 -3.68 15.67 -12.65
CA GLY A 112 -3.14 16.75 -13.47
C GLY A 112 -4.07 17.24 -14.58
N GLY A 113 -5.39 17.10 -14.43
CA GLY A 113 -6.38 17.51 -15.43
C GLY A 113 -6.56 16.53 -16.59
N LEU A 114 -5.87 15.39 -16.58
CA LEU A 114 -5.95 14.38 -17.63
C LEU A 114 -7.26 13.61 -17.63
N GLU A 115 -7.55 12.94 -18.75
CA GLU A 115 -8.67 12.00 -18.82
C GLU A 115 -8.39 10.74 -18.00
N ALA A 116 -9.38 10.29 -17.23
CA ALA A 116 -9.33 8.99 -16.57
C ALA A 116 -9.34 7.87 -17.63
N VAL A 117 -8.65 6.78 -17.34
CA VAL A 117 -8.55 5.63 -18.26
C VAL A 117 -9.18 4.40 -17.64
N GLY A 118 -9.69 3.51 -18.48
CA GLY A 118 -10.26 2.24 -18.09
C GLY A 118 -10.10 1.21 -19.21
N PRO A 119 -10.44 -0.05 -18.97
CA PRO A 119 -10.33 -1.12 -19.97
C PRO A 119 -11.29 -0.94 -21.17
N SER A 120 -12.30 -0.09 -21.02
CA SER A 120 -13.24 0.25 -22.09
C SER A 120 -13.82 1.65 -21.88
N ALA A 121 -14.32 2.28 -22.96
CA ALA A 121 -14.90 3.63 -22.94
C ALA A 121 -16.34 3.64 -22.38
N VAL A 122 -16.55 2.98 -21.25
CA VAL A 122 -17.85 2.98 -20.57
C VAL A 122 -17.85 4.08 -19.50
N PRO A 123 -18.72 5.09 -19.60
CA PRO A 123 -18.83 6.13 -18.59
C PRO A 123 -19.18 5.54 -17.23
N ARG A 124 -18.52 6.04 -16.18
CA ARG A 124 -18.87 5.66 -14.81
C ARG A 124 -20.25 6.23 -14.45
N LYS A 125 -21.16 5.36 -14.03
CA LYS A 125 -22.53 5.75 -13.63
C LYS A 125 -22.64 6.35 -12.22
N PHE A 126 -21.57 6.90 -11.65
CA PHE A 126 -21.67 7.60 -10.37
C PHE A 126 -21.83 9.10 -10.64
N THR A 127 -23.04 9.53 -10.56
CA THR A 127 -23.41 10.94 -10.38
C THR A 127 -23.30 11.27 -8.89
N HIS A 128 -22.36 12.10 -8.53
CA HIS A 128 -22.44 12.96 -7.36
C HIS A 128 -22.18 14.38 -7.82
#